data_c3689dbff8e4b54f0f681af4e2f03e5b
#
_entry.id   c3689dbff8e4b54f0f681af4e2f03e5b
#
_cell.length_a   1.000
_cell.length_b   1.000
_cell.length_c   1.000
_cell.angle_alpha   90.00
_cell.angle_beta   90.00
_cell.angle_gamma   90.00
#
_symmetry.space_group_name_H-M   'P 1'
#
loop_
_entity.id
_entity.type
_entity.pdbx_description
1 polymer ?
#
loop_
_entity_poly.entity_id
_entity_poly.type
_entity_poly.pdbx_seq_one_letter_code
_entity_poly.pdbx_strand_id
1 'polypeptide(L)'
;MYTRTTGIWQTVWLEFLPKEYVKSVKFYPDIEKRCFGIDCQVEGKGEITFTALYDGKPCGKVSGMVAGTNNRFTLPVDELHLWECGNGRLYDILITYGEDTVKSYAGMRQVQMDGYKFLLNGKTVFQRLVLDQGFYRDGIYTAPSDEALLQDIKLSMAAGFNGARLHEKIFEQRFLYHCDKEGYLVWGEHANWGMDLADPVSFLHFMPEWLEAVQRDFNHPAIIGWCPFNETWDSGGRRQNNQIIANIYNMTKALDPTRPCIDTSGNFHVITDIYDLHNYDQNVETFTKKYADFPIDLETLEQYPDRQHYIKGLPLFISEYGGIKWDTLQEDKNAWGYGEAPKTEEEFIARYRGLTNALLQHPYIMGFCYTQLYDVEQETNGLYDYDRKPKFDMQIFYEINQATAAIEEDAESKSKRN
;
A
#
# COMPACT_ATOMS: atom_id res chain seq x y z
N MET A 1 1.94 23.08 -6.63
CA MET A 1 1.47 22.73 -5.26
C MET A 1 -0.03 22.60 -5.33
N TYR A 2 -0.58 21.56 -4.74
CA TYR A 2 -2.02 21.34 -4.70
C TYR A 2 -2.75 22.27 -3.76
N THR A 3 -4.07 22.37 -3.92
CA THR A 3 -4.93 23.14 -3.04
C THR A 3 -4.84 22.64 -1.60
N ARG A 4 -4.54 23.52 -0.67
CA ARG A 4 -4.43 23.20 0.76
C ARG A 4 -5.81 23.04 1.38
N THR A 5 -5.93 22.07 2.27
CA THR A 5 -7.12 21.86 3.09
C THR A 5 -6.78 21.98 4.57
N THR A 6 -7.79 22.26 5.39
CA THR A 6 -7.66 22.36 6.83
C THR A 6 -8.92 21.82 7.48
N GLY A 7 -8.78 21.10 8.58
CA GLY A 7 -9.89 20.59 9.37
C GLY A 7 -10.01 19.07 9.32
N ILE A 8 -11.10 18.58 9.91
CA ILE A 8 -11.40 17.13 9.96
C ILE A 8 -11.97 16.70 8.63
N TRP A 9 -11.28 15.84 7.92
CA TRP A 9 -11.62 15.41 6.56
C TRP A 9 -12.11 13.95 6.48
N GLN A 10 -12.07 13.21 7.59
CA GLN A 10 -12.67 11.88 7.74
C GLN A 10 -13.90 11.92 8.63
N THR A 11 -14.70 10.85 8.58
CA THR A 11 -15.94 10.73 9.35
C THR A 11 -15.69 10.81 10.87
N VAL A 12 -16.55 11.56 11.58
CA VAL A 12 -16.60 11.62 13.04
C VAL A 12 -17.93 11.05 13.51
N TRP A 13 -17.91 10.21 14.53
CA TRP A 13 -19.10 9.60 15.09
C TRP A 13 -19.02 9.52 16.61
N LEU A 14 -20.14 9.24 17.24
CA LEU A 14 -20.25 8.97 18.68
C LEU A 14 -20.68 7.52 18.89
N GLU A 15 -20.06 6.85 19.85
CA GLU A 15 -20.43 5.52 20.30
C GLU A 15 -20.98 5.56 21.73
N PHE A 16 -22.09 4.84 21.95
CA PHE A 16 -22.68 4.66 23.27
C PHE A 16 -22.36 3.25 23.74
N LEU A 17 -21.44 3.15 24.70
CA LEU A 17 -20.90 1.88 25.15
C LEU A 17 -21.50 1.48 26.50
N PRO A 18 -21.76 0.18 26.75
CA PRO A 18 -22.11 -0.34 28.06
C PRO A 18 -20.89 -0.25 29.01
N LYS A 19 -21.06 -0.69 30.27
CA LYS A 19 -19.94 -0.72 31.23
C LYS A 19 -18.84 -1.71 30.84
N GLU A 20 -19.23 -2.80 30.22
CA GLU A 20 -18.37 -3.86 29.72
C GLU A 20 -18.36 -3.77 28.21
N TYR A 21 -17.24 -3.44 27.60
CA TYR A 21 -17.16 -3.26 26.17
C TYR A 21 -15.77 -3.63 25.60
N VAL A 22 -15.74 -3.89 24.30
CA VAL A 22 -14.53 -4.19 23.53
C VAL A 22 -13.89 -2.88 23.10
N LYS A 23 -12.66 -2.60 23.56
CA LYS A 23 -11.89 -1.40 23.18
C LYS A 23 -11.23 -1.53 21.82
N SER A 24 -10.56 -2.65 21.60
CA SER A 24 -9.84 -2.93 20.34
C SER A 24 -9.63 -4.42 20.16
N VAL A 25 -9.48 -4.80 18.90
CA VAL A 25 -9.18 -6.19 18.49
C VAL A 25 -8.15 -6.18 17.39
N LYS A 26 -7.14 -7.07 17.46
CA LYS A 26 -6.21 -7.38 16.37
C LYS A 26 -6.35 -8.85 16.01
N PHE A 27 -6.45 -9.13 14.70
CA PHE A 27 -6.51 -10.47 14.15
C PHE A 27 -5.18 -10.84 13.50
N TYR A 28 -4.64 -11.99 13.87
CA TYR A 28 -3.41 -12.57 13.33
C TYR A 28 -3.76 -13.86 12.59
N PRO A 29 -3.92 -13.82 11.26
CA PRO A 29 -4.24 -15.03 10.50
C PRO A 29 -3.07 -16.01 10.51
N ASP A 30 -3.36 -17.28 10.77
CA ASP A 30 -2.44 -18.42 10.67
C ASP A 30 -3.04 -19.45 9.70
N ILE A 31 -2.52 -19.46 8.47
CA ILE A 31 -3.03 -20.30 7.38
C ILE A 31 -2.79 -21.77 7.69
N GLU A 32 -1.63 -22.12 8.24
CA GLU A 32 -1.24 -23.50 8.52
C GLU A 32 -2.12 -24.11 9.60
N LYS A 33 -2.38 -23.35 10.67
CA LYS A 33 -3.25 -23.76 11.78
C LYS A 33 -4.72 -23.53 11.53
N ARG A 34 -5.09 -22.85 10.43
CA ARG A 34 -6.47 -22.48 10.09
C ARG A 34 -7.16 -21.77 11.24
N CYS A 35 -6.56 -20.70 11.76
CA CYS A 35 -7.12 -19.95 12.86
C CYS A 35 -6.71 -18.47 12.79
N PHE A 36 -7.44 -17.64 13.53
CA PHE A 36 -7.03 -16.29 13.85
C PHE A 36 -6.53 -16.25 15.31
N GLY A 37 -5.26 -15.87 15.52
CA GLY A 37 -4.85 -15.34 16.79
C GLY A 37 -5.56 -14.02 17.05
N ILE A 38 -6.01 -13.77 18.26
CA ILE A 38 -6.74 -12.56 18.61
C ILE A 38 -6.10 -11.93 19.83
N ASP A 39 -5.60 -10.69 19.66
CA ASP A 39 -5.29 -9.82 20.79
C ASP A 39 -6.48 -8.88 20.97
N CYS A 40 -7.13 -8.86 22.12
CA CYS A 40 -8.21 -7.94 22.38
C CYS A 40 -8.03 -7.16 23.69
N GLN A 41 -8.44 -5.91 23.65
CA GLN A 41 -8.51 -5.04 24.82
C GLN A 41 -9.99 -4.80 25.16
N VAL A 42 -10.33 -4.95 26.43
CA VAL A 42 -11.70 -4.77 26.90
C VAL A 42 -11.72 -3.91 28.17
N GLU A 43 -12.89 -3.36 28.46
CA GLU A 43 -13.22 -2.77 29.75
C GLU A 43 -14.23 -3.69 30.47
N GLY A 44 -14.00 -3.96 31.77
CA GLY A 44 -14.88 -4.78 32.58
C GLY A 44 -14.36 -6.21 32.78
N LYS A 45 -15.27 -7.12 33.19
CA LYS A 45 -15.00 -8.53 33.48
C LYS A 45 -16.15 -9.38 33.02
N GLY A 46 -15.91 -10.56 32.48
CA GLY A 46 -16.95 -11.46 32.01
C GLY A 46 -16.47 -12.42 30.95
N GLU A 47 -17.38 -13.15 30.37
CA GLU A 47 -17.12 -14.03 29.25
C GLU A 47 -17.20 -13.25 27.93
N ILE A 48 -16.18 -13.40 27.06
CA ILE A 48 -16.18 -12.90 25.70
C ILE A 48 -16.28 -14.07 24.72
N THR A 49 -17.02 -13.88 23.65
CA THR A 49 -17.17 -14.87 22.57
C THR A 49 -16.86 -14.26 21.23
N PHE A 50 -16.06 -14.95 20.43
CA PHE A 50 -15.79 -14.65 19.02
C PHE A 50 -16.41 -15.74 18.16
N THR A 51 -17.20 -15.35 17.15
CA THR A 51 -17.80 -16.27 16.18
C THR A 51 -17.39 -15.82 14.77
N ALA A 52 -16.74 -16.71 14.04
CA ALA A 52 -16.44 -16.51 12.62
C ALA A 52 -17.60 -17.03 11.78
N LEU A 53 -18.02 -16.25 10.78
CA LEU A 53 -18.98 -16.65 9.76
C LEU A 53 -18.36 -16.47 8.38
N TYR A 54 -18.69 -17.37 7.46
CA TYR A 54 -18.39 -17.21 6.04
C TYR A 54 -19.67 -17.39 5.23
N ASP A 55 -19.96 -16.42 4.35
CA ASP A 55 -21.25 -16.35 3.63
C ASP A 55 -22.47 -16.52 4.56
N GLY A 56 -22.41 -15.85 5.73
CA GLY A 56 -23.48 -15.88 6.74
C GLY A 56 -23.60 -17.18 7.54
N LYS A 57 -22.73 -18.17 7.29
CA LYS A 57 -22.73 -19.45 8.01
C LYS A 57 -21.63 -19.48 9.06
N PRO A 58 -21.94 -19.84 10.33
CA PRO A 58 -20.90 -20.03 11.34
C PRO A 58 -19.89 -21.11 10.91
N CYS A 59 -18.59 -20.76 10.99
CA CYS A 59 -17.49 -21.66 10.64
C CYS A 59 -16.36 -21.66 11.68
N GLY A 60 -16.57 -21.07 12.84
CA GLY A 60 -15.63 -21.09 13.95
C GLY A 60 -16.15 -20.35 15.17
N LYS A 61 -15.74 -20.80 16.36
CA LYS A 61 -16.15 -20.15 17.62
C LYS A 61 -15.11 -20.37 18.70
N VAL A 62 -14.88 -19.34 19.53
CA VAL A 62 -14.13 -19.44 20.77
C VAL A 62 -14.77 -18.55 21.84
N SER A 63 -14.81 -19.03 23.08
CA SER A 63 -15.25 -18.25 24.24
C SER A 63 -14.23 -18.36 25.37
N GLY A 64 -14.19 -17.36 26.24
CA GLY A 64 -13.35 -17.41 27.43
C GLY A 64 -13.57 -16.23 28.36
N MET A 65 -13.14 -16.38 29.59
CA MET A 65 -13.20 -15.34 30.61
C MET A 65 -12.10 -14.32 30.41
N VAL A 66 -12.46 -13.04 30.41
CA VAL A 66 -11.44 -11.96 30.41
C VAL A 66 -10.83 -11.81 31.81
N ALA A 67 -9.51 -11.84 31.88
CA ALA A 67 -8.76 -11.77 33.14
C ALA A 67 -8.24 -10.36 33.46
N GLY A 68 -8.26 -9.46 32.49
CA GLY A 68 -7.78 -8.08 32.60
C GLY A 68 -8.02 -7.31 31.31
N THR A 69 -7.41 -6.15 31.16
CA THR A 69 -7.60 -5.29 29.97
C THR A 69 -7.11 -5.97 28.68
N ASN A 70 -5.98 -6.65 28.71
CA ASN A 70 -5.38 -7.31 27.53
C ASN A 70 -5.61 -8.81 27.61
N ASN A 71 -6.21 -9.37 26.57
CA ASN A 71 -6.55 -10.79 26.50
C ASN A 71 -6.17 -11.38 25.14
N ARG A 72 -5.88 -12.70 25.13
CA ARG A 72 -5.54 -13.44 23.92
C ARG A 72 -6.42 -14.66 23.73
N PHE A 73 -6.86 -14.87 22.49
CA PHE A 73 -7.67 -16.01 22.09
C PHE A 73 -7.14 -16.60 20.78
N THR A 74 -7.57 -17.82 20.49
CA THR A 74 -7.34 -18.46 19.18
C THR A 74 -8.68 -18.89 18.66
N LEU A 75 -9.11 -18.32 17.55
CA LEU A 75 -10.37 -18.62 16.87
C LEU A 75 -10.09 -19.59 15.70
N PRO A 76 -10.35 -20.90 15.84
CA PRO A 76 -10.24 -21.83 14.74
C PRO A 76 -11.33 -21.57 13.70
N VAL A 77 -11.04 -21.90 12.43
CA VAL A 77 -12.01 -21.89 11.33
C VAL A 77 -12.06 -23.25 10.69
N ASP A 78 -13.29 -23.77 10.48
CA ASP A 78 -13.54 -25.10 9.92
C ASP A 78 -13.20 -25.14 8.42
N GLU A 79 -13.41 -24.04 7.73
CA GLU A 79 -13.16 -23.88 6.29
C GLU A 79 -12.13 -22.80 6.04
N LEU A 80 -11.15 -23.08 5.18
CA LEU A 80 -10.10 -22.13 4.82
C LEU A 80 -10.46 -21.39 3.54
N HIS A 81 -10.75 -20.09 3.66
CA HIS A 81 -11.00 -19.18 2.55
C HIS A 81 -9.92 -18.12 2.51
N LEU A 82 -8.93 -18.30 1.63
CA LEU A 82 -7.80 -17.37 1.53
C LEU A 82 -8.24 -16.04 0.88
N TRP A 83 -7.82 -14.95 1.50
CA TRP A 83 -7.84 -13.64 0.88
C TRP A 83 -6.69 -13.57 -0.14
N GLU A 84 -6.99 -13.24 -1.39
CA GLU A 84 -6.04 -13.23 -2.50
C GLU A 84 -6.22 -11.96 -3.35
N CYS A 85 -5.20 -11.63 -4.11
CA CYS A 85 -5.25 -10.55 -5.09
C CYS A 85 -6.41 -10.77 -6.08
N GLY A 86 -7.30 -9.78 -6.23
CA GLY A 86 -8.50 -9.86 -7.05
C GLY A 86 -9.61 -10.75 -6.49
N ASN A 87 -9.44 -11.28 -5.26
CA ASN A 87 -10.41 -12.16 -4.61
C ASN A 87 -10.44 -11.94 -3.08
N GLY A 88 -11.15 -10.90 -2.67
CA GLY A 88 -11.21 -10.41 -1.28
C GLY A 88 -12.14 -11.22 -0.41
N ARG A 89 -11.81 -12.48 -0.12
CA ARG A 89 -12.59 -13.35 0.78
C ARG A 89 -12.41 -12.91 2.23
N LEU A 90 -13.52 -12.56 2.87
CA LEU A 90 -13.53 -12.08 4.24
C LEU A 90 -14.43 -12.98 5.11
N TYR A 91 -13.99 -13.24 6.34
CA TYR A 91 -14.81 -13.80 7.39
C TYR A 91 -15.47 -12.67 8.16
N ASP A 92 -16.78 -12.72 8.36
CA ASP A 92 -17.44 -11.87 9.35
C ASP A 92 -17.10 -12.38 10.74
N ILE A 93 -16.73 -11.47 11.64
CA ILE A 93 -16.42 -11.80 13.03
C ILE A 93 -17.41 -11.10 13.93
N LEU A 94 -18.27 -11.90 14.58
CA LEU A 94 -19.18 -11.41 15.61
C LEU A 94 -18.53 -11.58 16.97
N ILE A 95 -18.42 -10.48 17.72
CA ILE A 95 -17.86 -10.45 19.07
C ILE A 95 -18.98 -10.09 20.04
N THR A 96 -19.19 -10.91 21.07
CA THR A 96 -20.17 -10.63 22.13
C THR A 96 -19.45 -10.60 23.48
N TYR A 97 -19.69 -9.52 24.24
CA TYR A 97 -19.08 -9.30 25.54
C TYR A 97 -20.06 -8.58 26.47
N GLY A 98 -20.66 -9.29 27.44
CA GLY A 98 -21.74 -8.73 28.23
C GLY A 98 -22.91 -8.28 27.36
N GLU A 99 -23.26 -7.00 27.45
CA GLU A 99 -24.29 -6.36 26.59
C GLU A 99 -23.69 -5.79 25.28
N ASP A 100 -22.36 -5.78 25.13
CA ASP A 100 -21.68 -5.28 23.92
C ASP A 100 -21.70 -6.32 22.81
N THR A 101 -21.98 -5.86 21.60
CA THR A 101 -21.94 -6.68 20.38
C THR A 101 -21.26 -5.93 19.26
N VAL A 102 -20.06 -6.40 18.89
CA VAL A 102 -19.26 -5.80 17.83
C VAL A 102 -19.29 -6.70 16.60
N LYS A 103 -19.58 -6.09 15.44
CA LYS A 103 -19.44 -6.73 14.13
C LYS A 103 -18.15 -6.25 13.50
N SER A 104 -17.27 -7.18 13.18
CA SER A 104 -15.99 -6.95 12.52
C SER A 104 -15.79 -7.95 11.39
N TYR A 105 -14.64 -7.92 10.75
CA TYR A 105 -14.24 -8.91 9.74
C TYR A 105 -12.73 -9.14 9.77
N ALA A 106 -12.31 -10.24 9.14
CA ALA A 106 -10.90 -10.56 8.98
C ALA A 106 -10.64 -11.33 7.67
N GLY A 107 -9.49 -11.10 7.05
CA GLY A 107 -9.02 -11.86 5.89
C GLY A 107 -7.96 -12.89 6.28
N MET A 108 -8.12 -14.13 5.83
CA MET A 108 -7.13 -15.18 6.06
C MET A 108 -6.03 -15.09 4.99
N ARG A 109 -4.89 -14.49 5.34
CA ARG A 109 -3.77 -14.34 4.42
C ARG A 109 -2.44 -14.26 5.14
N GLN A 110 -1.36 -14.52 4.40
CA GLN A 110 0.02 -14.36 4.88
C GLN A 110 0.83 -13.56 3.87
N VAL A 111 1.56 -12.55 4.34
CA VAL A 111 2.55 -11.79 3.57
C VAL A 111 3.93 -12.22 4.02
N GLN A 112 4.83 -12.50 3.07
CA GLN A 112 6.21 -12.91 3.35
C GLN A 112 7.15 -12.32 2.30
N MET A 113 8.40 -12.11 2.69
CA MET A 113 9.50 -11.83 1.77
C MET A 113 10.38 -13.09 1.69
N ASP A 114 10.72 -13.52 0.47
CA ASP A 114 11.63 -14.63 0.20
C ASP A 114 12.67 -14.21 -0.83
N GLY A 115 13.86 -13.87 -0.36
CA GLY A 115 14.88 -13.27 -1.20
C GLY A 115 14.36 -11.99 -1.85
N TYR A 116 14.31 -11.96 -3.19
CA TYR A 116 13.81 -10.81 -3.96
C TYR A 116 12.29 -10.84 -4.21
N LYS A 117 11.58 -11.86 -3.70
CA LYS A 117 10.17 -12.10 -3.99
C LYS A 117 9.27 -11.61 -2.88
N PHE A 118 8.17 -10.97 -3.26
CA PHE A 118 7.01 -10.79 -2.40
C PHE A 118 6.08 -11.99 -2.55
N LEU A 119 5.71 -12.61 -1.43
CA LEU A 119 4.79 -13.75 -1.42
C LEU A 119 3.50 -13.38 -0.72
N LEU A 120 2.39 -13.73 -1.36
CA LEU A 120 1.06 -13.74 -0.76
C LEU A 120 0.58 -15.20 -0.68
N ASN A 121 0.33 -15.69 0.53
CA ASN A 121 -0.07 -17.07 0.78
C ASN A 121 0.93 -18.11 0.18
N GLY A 122 2.22 -17.80 0.27
CA GLY A 122 3.29 -18.65 -0.27
C GLY A 122 3.47 -18.60 -1.78
N LYS A 123 2.68 -17.81 -2.52
CA LYS A 123 2.80 -17.63 -3.97
C LYS A 123 3.47 -16.30 -4.29
N THR A 124 4.39 -16.29 -5.26
CA THR A 124 4.97 -15.05 -5.76
C THR A 124 3.91 -14.19 -6.42
N VAL A 125 3.84 -12.94 -5.99
CA VAL A 125 2.97 -11.92 -6.59
C VAL A 125 3.81 -10.71 -6.97
N PHE A 126 3.84 -10.39 -8.27
CA PHE A 126 4.42 -9.14 -8.73
C PHE A 126 3.48 -7.98 -8.40
N GLN A 127 3.97 -6.97 -7.72
CA GLN A 127 3.16 -5.81 -7.35
C GLN A 127 3.04 -4.84 -8.53
N ARG A 128 1.89 -4.82 -9.19
CA ARG A 128 1.52 -3.91 -10.29
C ARG A 128 0.73 -2.76 -9.71
N LEU A 129 1.43 -1.82 -9.10
CA LEU A 129 0.79 -0.75 -8.36
C LEU A 129 0.69 0.54 -9.19
N VAL A 130 -0.23 1.37 -8.76
CA VAL A 130 -0.38 2.76 -9.23
C VAL A 130 -0.37 3.71 -8.03
N LEU A 131 0.14 4.91 -8.22
CA LEU A 131 0.10 5.96 -7.20
C LEU A 131 -1.31 6.54 -7.12
N ASP A 132 -1.90 6.53 -5.93
CA ASP A 132 -3.21 7.12 -5.64
C ASP A 132 -3.04 8.17 -4.54
N GLN A 133 -3.34 9.42 -4.86
CA GLN A 133 -3.21 10.54 -3.93
C GLN A 133 -4.52 10.84 -3.18
N GLY A 134 -5.64 10.23 -3.57
CA GLY A 134 -6.93 10.40 -2.90
C GLY A 134 -7.48 11.84 -2.98
N PHE A 135 -7.25 12.55 -4.09
CA PHE A 135 -7.79 13.88 -4.33
C PHE A 135 -9.05 13.85 -5.20
N TYR A 136 -9.98 14.75 -4.91
CA TYR A 136 -11.27 14.86 -5.59
C TYR A 136 -11.54 16.32 -5.93
N ARG A 137 -12.20 16.59 -7.08
CA ARG A 137 -12.45 17.96 -7.54
C ARG A 137 -13.25 18.80 -6.53
N ASP A 138 -14.32 18.25 -5.99
CA ASP A 138 -15.23 18.98 -5.11
C ASP A 138 -14.80 18.97 -3.64
N GLY A 139 -14.33 17.81 -3.17
CA GLY A 139 -13.96 17.61 -1.76
C GLY A 139 -12.47 17.82 -1.48
N ILE A 140 -11.66 17.99 -2.50
CA ILE A 140 -10.19 18.06 -2.50
C ILE A 140 -9.61 16.82 -1.81
N TYR A 141 -9.57 16.78 -0.50
CA TYR A 141 -8.99 15.70 0.31
C TYR A 141 -10.04 14.67 0.80
N THR A 142 -11.33 14.98 0.57
CA THR A 142 -12.47 14.15 1.00
C THR A 142 -13.22 13.63 -0.22
N ALA A 143 -13.46 12.32 -0.26
CA ALA A 143 -14.28 11.71 -1.32
C ALA A 143 -15.72 12.21 -1.26
N PRO A 144 -16.38 12.46 -2.41
CA PRO A 144 -17.77 12.94 -2.43
C PRO A 144 -18.78 11.88 -1.96
N SER A 145 -18.46 10.60 -2.09
CA SER A 145 -19.31 9.49 -1.66
C SER A 145 -18.50 8.21 -1.46
N ASP A 146 -19.14 7.19 -0.88
CA ASP A 146 -18.57 5.85 -0.72
C ASP A 146 -18.32 5.17 -2.09
N GLU A 147 -19.22 5.38 -3.05
CA GLU A 147 -19.09 4.88 -4.41
C GLU A 147 -17.87 5.47 -5.13
N ALA A 148 -17.51 6.74 -4.84
CA ALA A 148 -16.32 7.36 -5.42
C ALA A 148 -15.03 6.71 -4.93
N LEU A 149 -14.98 6.28 -3.66
CA LEU A 149 -13.87 5.50 -3.12
C LEU A 149 -13.72 4.15 -3.84
N LEU A 150 -14.83 3.43 -4.03
CA LEU A 150 -14.84 2.16 -4.76
C LEU A 150 -14.47 2.36 -6.24
N GLN A 151 -14.90 3.47 -6.83
CA GLN A 151 -14.63 3.78 -8.25
C GLN A 151 -13.13 3.87 -8.53
N ASP A 152 -12.35 4.53 -7.69
CA ASP A 152 -10.90 4.66 -7.89
C ASP A 152 -10.22 3.27 -7.92
N ILE A 153 -10.62 2.35 -7.05
CA ILE A 153 -10.17 0.96 -7.06
C ILE A 153 -10.54 0.26 -8.37
N LYS A 154 -11.80 0.41 -8.81
CA LYS A 154 -12.29 -0.22 -10.05
C LYS A 154 -11.56 0.32 -11.30
N LEU A 155 -11.30 1.62 -11.36
CA LEU A 155 -10.55 2.25 -12.45
C LEU A 155 -9.10 1.74 -12.49
N SER A 156 -8.48 1.62 -11.33
CA SER A 156 -7.14 1.05 -11.22
C SER A 156 -7.09 -0.40 -11.74
N MET A 157 -8.02 -1.25 -11.28
CA MET A 157 -8.11 -2.63 -11.72
C MET A 157 -8.45 -2.75 -13.22
N ALA A 158 -9.28 -1.86 -13.76
CA ALA A 158 -9.59 -1.81 -15.19
C ALA A 158 -8.38 -1.45 -16.06
N ALA A 159 -7.41 -0.72 -15.51
CA ALA A 159 -6.13 -0.46 -16.15
C ALA A 159 -5.09 -1.60 -15.94
N GLY A 160 -5.46 -2.70 -15.27
CA GLY A 160 -4.61 -3.86 -15.05
C GLY A 160 -3.69 -3.77 -13.82
N PHE A 161 -3.87 -2.79 -12.95
CA PHE A 161 -3.16 -2.75 -11.67
C PHE A 161 -3.81 -3.71 -10.66
N ASN A 162 -3.01 -4.24 -9.75
CA ASN A 162 -3.48 -5.10 -8.66
C ASN A 162 -3.44 -4.41 -7.28
N GLY A 163 -3.06 -3.14 -7.25
CA GLY A 163 -2.96 -2.38 -6.01
C GLY A 163 -2.48 -0.95 -6.22
N ALA A 164 -2.29 -0.25 -5.10
CA ALA A 164 -1.80 1.13 -5.07
C ALA A 164 -0.83 1.39 -3.92
N ARG A 165 0.00 2.42 -4.10
CA ARG A 165 0.56 3.18 -2.99
C ARG A 165 -0.40 4.32 -2.66
N LEU A 166 -0.80 4.43 -1.39
CA LEU A 166 -1.71 5.46 -0.89
C LEU A 166 -0.92 6.71 -0.51
N HIS A 167 -0.50 7.44 -1.55
CA HIS A 167 0.57 8.43 -1.49
C HIS A 167 0.28 9.59 -0.55
N GLU A 168 1.19 9.81 0.41
CA GLU A 168 1.21 10.96 1.33
C GLU A 168 -0.13 11.18 2.06
N LYS A 169 -0.91 10.10 2.32
CA LYS A 169 -2.23 10.22 2.92
C LYS A 169 -2.61 8.97 3.73
N ILE A 170 -3.15 9.17 4.92
CA ILE A 170 -3.84 8.12 5.66
C ILE A 170 -5.27 8.04 5.13
N PHE A 171 -5.55 7.05 4.27
CA PHE A 171 -6.86 6.91 3.63
C PHE A 171 -7.97 6.56 4.61
N GLU A 172 -9.21 6.82 4.20
CA GLU A 172 -10.39 6.49 4.99
C GLU A 172 -10.54 4.97 5.16
N GLN A 173 -11.02 4.53 6.33
CA GLN A 173 -11.28 3.10 6.58
C GLN A 173 -12.27 2.49 5.58
N ARG A 174 -13.22 3.28 5.07
CA ARG A 174 -14.16 2.83 4.02
C ARG A 174 -13.44 2.49 2.70
N PHE A 175 -12.44 3.27 2.31
CA PHE A 175 -11.59 2.94 1.16
C PHE A 175 -10.85 1.63 1.38
N LEU A 176 -10.23 1.46 2.55
CA LEU A 176 -9.53 0.23 2.91
C LEU A 176 -10.47 -0.99 2.95
N TYR A 177 -11.71 -0.82 3.43
CA TYR A 177 -12.73 -1.87 3.37
C TYR A 177 -13.06 -2.29 1.94
N HIS A 178 -13.17 -1.34 1.00
CA HIS A 178 -13.34 -1.66 -0.41
C HIS A 178 -12.13 -2.40 -0.98
N CYS A 179 -10.90 -1.99 -0.62
CA CYS A 179 -9.69 -2.73 -0.98
C CYS A 179 -9.73 -4.17 -0.46
N ASP A 180 -10.15 -4.37 0.79
CA ASP A 180 -10.28 -5.70 1.38
C ASP A 180 -11.29 -6.57 0.62
N LYS A 181 -12.42 -6.00 0.21
CA LYS A 181 -13.46 -6.72 -0.54
C LYS A 181 -13.08 -7.05 -1.97
N GLU A 182 -12.32 -6.18 -2.61
CA GLU A 182 -11.90 -6.37 -4.02
C GLU A 182 -10.62 -7.22 -4.13
N GLY A 183 -9.92 -7.49 -3.03
CA GLY A 183 -8.61 -8.13 -3.08
C GLY A 183 -7.54 -7.21 -3.67
N TYR A 184 -7.62 -5.90 -3.38
CA TYR A 184 -6.76 -4.87 -3.93
C TYR A 184 -5.62 -4.55 -2.96
N LEU A 185 -4.37 -4.72 -3.40
CA LEU A 185 -3.18 -4.56 -2.56
C LEU A 185 -2.89 -3.07 -2.29
N VAL A 186 -2.60 -2.71 -1.04
CA VAL A 186 -2.25 -1.31 -0.72
C VAL A 186 -1.05 -1.20 0.22
N TRP A 187 -0.24 -0.17 -0.01
CA TRP A 187 0.76 0.32 0.93
C TRP A 187 0.17 1.48 1.72
N GLY A 188 0.16 1.36 3.05
CA GLY A 188 -0.27 2.43 3.94
C GLY A 188 0.83 3.47 4.13
N GLU A 189 0.53 4.74 3.87
CA GLU A 189 1.47 5.86 3.97
C GLU A 189 0.95 6.97 4.88
N HIS A 190 1.82 7.93 5.20
CA HIS A 190 1.47 9.16 5.90
C HIS A 190 2.11 10.36 5.20
N ALA A 191 1.44 11.51 5.26
CA ALA A 191 1.95 12.76 4.75
C ALA A 191 3.15 13.26 5.57
N ASN A 192 4.28 13.46 4.90
CA ASN A 192 5.49 14.00 5.54
C ASN A 192 6.02 15.29 4.91
N TRP A 193 5.53 15.66 3.75
CA TRP A 193 5.98 16.88 3.08
C TRP A 193 5.59 18.13 3.87
N GLY A 194 6.57 18.98 4.11
CA GLY A 194 6.45 20.12 5.01
C GLY A 194 6.98 19.86 6.42
N MET A 195 7.31 18.62 6.74
CA MET A 195 7.99 18.25 7.98
C MET A 195 9.49 18.55 7.90
N ASP A 196 10.07 19.15 8.92
CA ASP A 196 11.53 19.32 9.02
C ASP A 196 12.17 18.08 9.62
N LEU A 197 12.67 17.23 8.74
CA LEU A 197 13.32 15.96 9.14
C LEU A 197 14.72 16.13 9.77
N ALA A 198 15.25 17.35 9.82
CA ALA A 198 16.47 17.65 10.56
C ALA A 198 16.18 18.03 12.03
N ASP A 199 14.92 18.36 12.37
CA ASP A 199 14.52 18.78 13.71
C ASP A 199 13.81 17.64 14.47
N PRO A 200 14.37 17.19 15.62
CA PRO A 200 13.71 16.18 16.44
C PRO A 200 12.30 16.51 16.93
N VAL A 201 11.91 17.80 16.97
CA VAL A 201 10.55 18.21 17.33
C VAL A 201 9.51 17.71 16.35
N SER A 202 9.85 17.58 15.07
CA SER A 202 8.96 17.02 14.05
C SER A 202 8.52 15.58 14.38
N PHE A 203 9.39 14.81 15.00
CA PHE A 203 9.09 13.44 15.44
C PHE A 203 7.96 13.39 16.49
N LEU A 204 7.88 14.37 17.38
CA LEU A 204 6.86 14.43 18.43
C LEU A 204 5.45 14.65 17.86
N HIS A 205 5.34 15.23 16.68
CA HIS A 205 4.06 15.46 16.01
C HIS A 205 3.69 14.29 15.10
N PHE A 206 4.63 13.80 14.31
CA PHE A 206 4.40 12.75 13.33
C PHE A 206 4.12 11.38 13.98
N MET A 207 4.93 11.00 14.97
CA MET A 207 4.89 9.65 15.53
C MET A 207 3.54 9.26 16.13
N PRO A 208 2.88 10.07 16.98
CA PRO A 208 1.58 9.69 17.54
C PRO A 208 0.53 9.40 16.46
N GLU A 209 0.41 10.27 15.46
CA GLU A 209 -0.55 10.11 14.36
C GLU A 209 -0.27 8.84 13.54
N TRP A 210 1.01 8.60 13.23
CA TRP A 210 1.41 7.39 12.50
C TRP A 210 1.10 6.11 13.28
N LEU A 211 1.42 6.06 14.57
CA LEU A 211 1.18 4.87 15.39
C LEU A 211 -0.32 4.61 15.57
N GLU A 212 -1.15 5.64 15.69
CA GLU A 212 -2.61 5.52 15.71
C GLU A 212 -3.13 4.98 14.37
N ALA A 213 -2.61 5.46 13.24
CA ALA A 213 -2.98 4.98 11.91
C ALA A 213 -2.65 3.48 11.75
N VAL A 214 -1.42 3.06 12.09
CA VAL A 214 -1.01 1.64 12.02
C VAL A 214 -1.89 0.76 12.92
N GLN A 215 -2.26 1.23 14.12
CA GLN A 215 -3.13 0.48 15.01
C GLN A 215 -4.57 0.40 14.49
N ARG A 216 -5.11 1.53 13.96
CA ARG A 216 -6.44 1.60 13.36
C ARG A 216 -6.59 0.62 12.20
N ASP A 217 -5.59 0.60 11.33
CA ASP A 217 -5.66 -0.08 10.05
C ASP A 217 -5.05 -1.50 10.06
N PHE A 218 -4.58 -1.96 11.23
CA PHE A 218 -3.92 -3.25 11.40
C PHE A 218 -4.70 -4.43 10.81
N ASN A 219 -6.03 -4.45 10.96
CA ASN A 219 -6.88 -5.58 10.59
C ASN A 219 -7.20 -5.65 9.08
N HIS A 220 -6.87 -4.63 8.29
CA HIS A 220 -7.13 -4.64 6.85
C HIS A 220 -6.21 -5.62 6.12
N PRO A 221 -6.71 -6.73 5.54
CA PRO A 221 -5.87 -7.68 4.81
C PRO A 221 -5.27 -7.07 3.52
N ALA A 222 -5.90 -6.06 2.94
CA ALA A 222 -5.41 -5.36 1.76
C ALA A 222 -4.09 -4.63 2.00
N ILE A 223 -3.83 -4.16 3.22
CA ILE A 223 -2.54 -3.53 3.54
C ILE A 223 -1.46 -4.59 3.56
N ILE A 224 -0.53 -4.50 2.62
CA ILE A 224 0.58 -5.45 2.44
C ILE A 224 1.92 -4.93 2.94
N GLY A 225 2.01 -3.66 3.25
CA GLY A 225 3.21 -3.02 3.79
C GLY A 225 2.94 -1.60 4.28
N TRP A 226 3.89 -1.05 5.00
CA TRP A 226 3.86 0.29 5.56
C TRP A 226 4.98 1.15 4.98
N CYS A 227 4.70 2.42 4.72
CA CYS A 227 5.68 3.39 4.25
C CYS A 227 5.43 4.74 4.96
N PRO A 228 6.05 4.99 6.13
CA PRO A 228 5.79 6.21 6.90
C PRO A 228 6.21 7.48 6.19
N PHE A 229 7.27 7.44 5.38
CA PHE A 229 7.81 8.62 4.72
C PHE A 229 7.96 8.44 3.22
N ASN A 230 7.67 9.49 2.47
CA ASN A 230 7.95 9.60 1.05
C ASN A 230 8.97 10.71 0.78
N GLU A 231 10.01 10.42 0.00
CA GLU A 231 11.01 11.39 -0.48
C GLU A 231 11.50 12.34 0.61
N THR A 232 12.26 11.81 1.56
CA THR A 232 12.86 12.62 2.61
C THR A 232 14.05 13.40 2.10
N TRP A 233 14.14 14.69 2.44
CA TRP A 233 15.17 15.59 1.96
C TRP A 233 15.88 16.31 3.10
N ASP A 234 17.09 16.81 2.80
CA ASP A 234 17.77 17.77 3.68
C ASP A 234 17.02 19.10 3.70
N SER A 235 16.97 19.74 4.83
CA SER A 235 16.22 20.99 5.04
C SER A 235 17.12 22.13 5.49
N GLY A 236 17.12 23.24 4.75
CA GLY A 236 17.82 24.46 5.13
C GLY A 236 19.33 24.29 5.36
N GLY A 237 19.99 23.43 4.57
CA GLY A 237 21.42 23.11 4.73
C GLY A 237 21.72 22.14 5.89
N ARG A 238 20.72 21.63 6.57
CA ARG A 238 20.84 20.60 7.61
C ARG A 238 20.48 19.23 7.03
N ARG A 239 21.27 18.22 7.36
CA ARG A 239 21.01 16.83 6.95
C ARG A 239 19.79 16.27 7.69
N GLN A 240 19.05 15.42 7.00
CA GLN A 240 18.03 14.55 7.59
C GLN A 240 18.57 13.86 8.86
N ASN A 241 17.79 13.87 9.92
CA ASN A 241 18.12 13.14 11.13
C ASN A 241 17.71 11.67 10.99
N ASN A 242 18.68 10.83 10.67
CA ASN A 242 18.47 9.39 10.45
C ASN A 242 17.87 8.69 11.67
N GLN A 243 18.05 9.23 12.90
CA GLN A 243 17.45 8.66 14.09
C GLN A 243 15.92 8.79 14.09
N ILE A 244 15.37 9.86 13.51
CA ILE A 244 13.92 10.01 13.34
C ILE A 244 13.38 8.87 12.47
N ILE A 245 13.98 8.66 11.31
CA ILE A 245 13.59 7.60 10.38
C ILE A 245 13.67 6.21 11.04
N ALA A 246 14.81 5.91 11.66
CA ALA A 246 15.04 4.62 12.33
C ALA A 246 14.03 4.38 13.48
N ASN A 247 13.69 5.40 14.25
CA ASN A 247 12.75 5.26 15.36
C ASN A 247 11.33 4.98 14.84
N ILE A 248 10.87 5.68 13.79
CA ILE A 248 9.55 5.45 13.18
C ILE A 248 9.49 4.03 12.59
N TYR A 249 10.50 3.59 11.84
CA TYR A 249 10.59 2.23 11.33
C TYR A 249 10.49 1.19 12.46
N ASN A 250 11.32 1.31 13.50
CA ASN A 250 11.35 0.37 14.61
C ASN A 250 10.00 0.31 15.35
N MET A 251 9.35 1.44 15.56
CA MET A 251 8.02 1.49 16.19
C MET A 251 6.95 0.89 15.30
N THR A 252 6.99 1.12 13.99
CA THR A 252 6.10 0.48 13.02
C THR A 252 6.22 -1.05 13.11
N LYS A 253 7.44 -1.58 13.08
CA LYS A 253 7.70 -3.02 13.20
C LYS A 253 7.33 -3.59 14.57
N ALA A 254 7.42 -2.80 15.64
CA ALA A 254 6.99 -3.22 16.97
C ALA A 254 5.45 -3.33 17.07
N LEU A 255 4.70 -2.47 16.36
CA LEU A 255 3.25 -2.51 16.32
C LEU A 255 2.71 -3.55 15.33
N ASP A 256 3.40 -3.73 14.23
CA ASP A 256 3.05 -4.69 13.19
C ASP A 256 4.29 -5.43 12.63
N PRO A 257 4.67 -6.55 13.22
CA PRO A 257 5.76 -7.38 12.72
C PRO A 257 5.36 -8.24 11.50
N THR A 258 4.08 -8.23 11.11
CA THR A 258 3.53 -9.14 10.09
C THR A 258 3.68 -8.63 8.66
N ARG A 259 4.03 -7.35 8.49
CA ARG A 259 4.18 -6.68 7.21
C ARG A 259 5.56 -6.07 7.04
N PRO A 260 6.08 -5.98 5.80
CA PRO A 260 7.29 -5.21 5.53
C PRO A 260 7.05 -3.71 5.73
N CYS A 261 8.13 -2.98 6.00
CA CYS A 261 8.13 -1.53 6.10
C CYS A 261 9.25 -0.95 5.22
N ILE A 262 8.89 -0.03 4.33
CA ILE A 262 9.81 0.85 3.63
C ILE A 262 9.93 2.09 4.51
N ASP A 263 11.12 2.41 4.99
CA ASP A 263 11.34 3.49 5.95
C ASP A 263 11.09 4.88 5.33
N THR A 264 11.62 5.10 4.12
CA THR A 264 11.39 6.30 3.32
C THR A 264 11.40 5.92 1.85
N SER A 265 10.27 6.12 1.15
CA SER A 265 10.17 5.74 -0.25
C SER A 265 11.01 6.64 -1.14
N GLY A 266 11.80 6.04 -2.02
CA GLY A 266 12.49 6.68 -3.12
C GLY A 266 13.88 7.23 -2.83
N ASN A 267 14.20 7.61 -1.59
CA ASN A 267 15.51 8.15 -1.27
C ASN A 267 15.86 8.06 0.23
N PHE A 268 17.15 8.23 0.50
CA PHE A 268 17.75 8.39 1.84
C PHE A 268 17.36 7.32 2.87
N HIS A 269 17.26 6.07 2.43
CA HIS A 269 17.01 4.93 3.31
C HIS A 269 18.01 4.86 4.47
N VAL A 270 17.52 4.50 5.64
CA VAL A 270 18.28 4.32 6.87
C VAL A 270 18.22 2.87 7.33
N ILE A 271 17.00 2.32 7.41
CA ILE A 271 16.71 0.93 7.77
C ILE A 271 15.39 0.52 7.12
N THR A 272 15.44 -0.43 6.20
CA THR A 272 14.27 -0.81 5.41
C THR A 272 14.21 -2.31 5.19
N ASP A 273 13.01 -2.87 5.05
CA ASP A 273 12.79 -4.27 4.63
C ASP A 273 12.90 -4.43 3.11
N ILE A 274 12.67 -3.38 2.36
CA ILE A 274 12.67 -3.35 0.90
C ILE A 274 13.42 -2.11 0.45
N TYR A 275 14.37 -2.27 -0.46
CA TYR A 275 15.03 -1.14 -1.11
C TYR A 275 14.18 -0.68 -2.27
N ASP A 276 13.75 0.56 -2.25
CA ASP A 276 12.92 1.10 -3.32
C ASP A 276 13.53 2.36 -3.95
N LEU A 277 13.11 2.65 -5.16
CA LEU A 277 13.62 3.76 -5.96
C LEU A 277 12.48 4.48 -6.67
N HIS A 278 12.61 5.82 -6.76
CA HIS A 278 11.87 6.63 -7.71
C HIS A 278 12.73 6.86 -8.95
N ASN A 279 12.21 6.51 -10.12
CA ASN A 279 12.94 6.68 -11.37
C ASN A 279 12.03 7.22 -12.48
N TYR A 280 12.17 8.49 -12.76
CA TYR A 280 11.40 9.21 -13.77
C TYR A 280 12.13 9.40 -15.10
N ASP A 281 13.16 8.58 -15.37
CA ASP A 281 13.80 8.56 -16.69
C ASP A 281 12.78 8.13 -17.75
N GLN A 282 12.57 8.98 -18.74
CA GLN A 282 11.61 8.78 -19.83
C GLN A 282 12.20 8.04 -21.03
N ASN A 283 13.50 7.84 -21.06
CA ASN A 283 14.18 7.09 -22.10
C ASN A 283 14.21 5.60 -21.75
N VAL A 284 13.50 4.79 -22.53
CA VAL A 284 13.37 3.34 -22.30
C VAL A 284 14.72 2.62 -22.26
N GLU A 285 15.69 3.03 -23.09
CA GLU A 285 17.00 2.39 -23.14
C GLU A 285 17.81 2.64 -21.86
N THR A 286 17.93 3.90 -21.43
CA THR A 286 18.66 4.26 -20.20
C THR A 286 17.95 3.74 -18.96
N PHE A 287 16.61 3.79 -18.95
CA PHE A 287 15.79 3.20 -17.89
C PHE A 287 16.04 1.69 -17.74
N THR A 288 16.01 0.94 -18.85
CA THR A 288 16.27 -0.51 -18.83
C THR A 288 17.69 -0.83 -18.38
N LYS A 289 18.67 -0.07 -18.90
CA LYS A 289 20.08 -0.27 -18.57
C LYS A 289 20.39 -0.08 -17.10
N LYS A 290 19.66 0.82 -16.42
CA LYS A 290 19.85 1.09 -14.98
C LYS A 290 19.72 -0.17 -14.13
N TYR A 291 18.87 -1.12 -14.53
CA TYR A 291 18.58 -2.33 -13.75
C TYR A 291 19.23 -3.60 -14.31
N ALA A 292 19.82 -3.54 -15.50
CA ALA A 292 20.25 -4.71 -16.27
C ALA A 292 21.18 -5.65 -15.49
N ASP A 293 22.06 -5.10 -14.67
CA ASP A 293 23.08 -5.86 -13.93
C ASP A 293 22.65 -6.23 -12.50
N PHE A 294 21.45 -5.80 -12.06
CA PHE A 294 20.92 -6.16 -10.75
C PHE A 294 20.59 -7.68 -10.69
N PRO A 295 20.97 -8.42 -9.64
CA PRO A 295 21.59 -8.02 -8.37
C PRO A 295 23.12 -8.20 -8.32
N ILE A 296 23.81 -8.25 -9.46
CA ILE A 296 25.24 -8.54 -9.53
C ILE A 296 26.04 -7.25 -9.32
N ASP A 297 25.74 -6.22 -10.09
CA ASP A 297 26.29 -4.88 -9.96
C ASP A 297 25.23 -3.92 -9.39
N LEU A 298 25.59 -3.21 -8.35
CA LEU A 298 24.72 -2.36 -7.58
C LEU A 298 25.05 -0.86 -7.72
N GLU A 299 26.14 -0.52 -8.36
CA GLU A 299 26.59 0.88 -8.50
C GLU A 299 25.55 1.73 -9.23
N THR A 300 24.87 1.16 -10.21
CA THR A 300 23.84 1.86 -11.00
C THR A 300 22.55 2.12 -10.22
N LEU A 301 22.29 1.38 -9.15
CA LEU A 301 21.09 1.57 -8.32
C LEU A 301 21.21 2.73 -7.35
N GLU A 302 22.40 3.02 -6.85
CA GLU A 302 22.63 4.04 -5.84
C GLU A 302 22.50 5.44 -6.43
N GLN A 303 21.34 6.07 -6.25
CA GLN A 303 21.11 7.45 -6.71
C GLN A 303 21.83 8.49 -5.83
N TYR A 304 22.05 8.15 -4.56
CA TYR A 304 22.60 9.04 -3.54
C TYR A 304 23.68 8.33 -2.72
N PRO A 305 24.86 7.99 -3.31
CA PRO A 305 25.87 7.15 -2.68
C PRO A 305 26.45 7.73 -1.36
N ASP A 306 26.38 9.05 -1.18
CA ASP A 306 26.81 9.71 0.06
C ASP A 306 25.77 9.60 1.21
N ARG A 307 24.60 9.07 0.92
CA ARG A 307 23.44 9.10 1.82
C ARG A 307 22.89 7.72 2.14
N GLN A 308 22.88 6.83 1.19
CA GLN A 308 22.33 5.50 1.32
C GLN A 308 23.09 4.49 0.46
N HIS A 309 23.10 3.24 0.89
CA HIS A 309 23.62 2.13 0.14
C HIS A 309 22.61 1.00 0.07
N TYR A 310 22.53 0.36 -1.10
CA TYR A 310 21.77 -0.87 -1.22
C TYR A 310 22.37 -1.96 -0.33
N ILE A 311 21.53 -2.60 0.48
CA ILE A 311 21.92 -3.76 1.28
C ILE A 311 21.69 -5.02 0.46
N LYS A 312 22.77 -5.76 0.15
CA LYS A 312 22.71 -6.96 -0.69
C LYS A 312 21.70 -7.98 -0.16
N GLY A 313 20.81 -8.40 -1.03
CA GLY A 313 19.76 -9.39 -0.74
C GLY A 313 18.40 -8.78 -0.39
N LEU A 314 18.30 -7.46 -0.22
CA LEU A 314 16.99 -6.82 -0.10
C LEU A 314 16.24 -6.88 -1.44
N PRO A 315 14.90 -7.07 -1.40
CA PRO A 315 14.07 -6.91 -2.58
C PRO A 315 14.19 -5.53 -3.18
N LEU A 316 14.06 -5.44 -4.50
CA LEU A 316 14.02 -4.18 -5.24
C LEU A 316 12.60 -3.88 -5.71
N PHE A 317 12.09 -2.71 -5.37
CA PHE A 317 10.81 -2.19 -5.77
C PHE A 317 10.98 -0.83 -6.47
N ILE A 318 10.38 -0.65 -7.64
CA ILE A 318 10.36 0.65 -8.32
C ILE A 318 9.06 1.34 -7.93
N SER A 319 9.12 2.02 -6.79
CA SER A 319 7.97 2.56 -6.07
C SER A 319 7.38 3.82 -6.68
N GLU A 320 8.11 4.45 -7.63
CA GLU A 320 7.56 5.45 -8.55
C GLU A 320 8.32 5.41 -9.88
N TYR A 321 7.57 5.43 -10.99
CA TYR A 321 8.13 5.55 -12.33
C TYR A 321 7.09 6.12 -13.31
N GLY A 322 7.56 6.47 -14.48
CA GLY A 322 6.73 6.98 -15.56
C GLY A 322 6.38 8.44 -15.35
N GLY A 323 5.22 8.72 -14.77
CA GLY A 323 4.79 10.10 -14.56
C GLY A 323 4.70 10.90 -15.85
N ILE A 324 4.38 10.23 -16.97
CA ILE A 324 4.42 10.78 -18.33
C ILE A 324 3.39 11.89 -18.46
N LYS A 325 3.83 13.11 -18.70
CA LYS A 325 2.94 14.25 -18.91
C LYS A 325 2.01 14.01 -20.08
N TRP A 326 0.70 14.11 -19.87
CA TRP A 326 -0.30 14.09 -20.94
C TRP A 326 -1.51 14.93 -20.55
N ASP A 327 -1.55 16.17 -21.08
CA ASP A 327 -2.68 17.08 -20.96
C ASP A 327 -3.55 16.95 -22.21
N THR A 328 -4.73 16.37 -22.09
CA THR A 328 -5.65 16.13 -23.23
C THR A 328 -6.11 17.42 -23.91
N LEU A 329 -6.21 18.51 -23.15
CA LEU A 329 -6.71 19.79 -23.67
C LEU A 329 -5.57 20.73 -24.08
N GLN A 330 -4.33 20.50 -23.63
CA GLN A 330 -3.13 21.35 -23.84
C GLN A 330 -3.38 22.83 -23.47
N GLU A 331 -4.33 23.10 -22.58
CA GLU A 331 -4.81 24.44 -22.26
C GLU A 331 -4.14 25.02 -21.01
N ASP A 332 -3.72 24.17 -20.04
CA ASP A 332 -3.08 24.65 -18.82
C ASP A 332 -1.56 24.81 -19.00
N LYS A 333 -1.12 26.06 -19.04
CA LYS A 333 0.30 26.40 -19.11
C LYS A 333 1.09 25.96 -17.85
N ASN A 334 0.40 25.71 -16.75
CA ASN A 334 0.99 25.24 -15.50
C ASN A 334 0.96 23.71 -15.37
N ALA A 335 0.32 23.01 -16.32
CA ALA A 335 0.30 21.55 -16.34
C ALA A 335 1.71 20.98 -16.37
N TRP A 336 1.99 20.01 -15.52
CA TRP A 336 3.29 19.39 -15.41
C TRP A 336 3.20 17.86 -15.30
N GLY A 337 4.31 17.23 -15.52
CA GLY A 337 4.61 15.81 -15.40
C GLY A 337 6.09 15.64 -15.67
N TYR A 338 6.57 14.42 -15.71
CA TYR A 338 8.01 14.15 -15.82
C TYR A 338 8.47 14.04 -17.28
N GLY A 339 9.62 14.66 -17.58
CA GLY A 339 10.23 14.69 -18.89
C GLY A 339 9.44 15.48 -19.95
N GLU A 340 9.83 15.31 -21.21
CA GLU A 340 9.12 15.93 -22.33
C GLU A 340 7.80 15.21 -22.62
N ALA A 341 6.73 15.98 -22.80
CA ALA A 341 5.43 15.43 -23.16
C ALA A 341 5.49 14.72 -24.52
N PRO A 342 4.91 13.51 -24.66
CA PRO A 342 4.71 12.86 -25.94
C PRO A 342 3.89 13.76 -26.89
N LYS A 343 4.13 13.64 -28.20
CA LYS A 343 3.42 14.42 -29.20
C LYS A 343 2.15 13.74 -29.67
N THR A 344 2.07 12.44 -29.52
CA THR A 344 0.90 11.62 -29.92
C THR A 344 0.59 10.58 -28.85
N GLU A 345 -0.63 10.05 -28.91
CA GLU A 345 -1.07 8.96 -28.03
C GLU A 345 -0.21 7.71 -28.23
N GLU A 346 0.14 7.39 -29.48
CA GLU A 346 1.01 6.23 -29.79
C GLU A 346 2.41 6.37 -29.16
N GLU A 347 2.95 7.60 -29.14
CA GLU A 347 4.22 7.86 -28.46
C GLU A 347 4.11 7.67 -26.94
N PHE A 348 3.02 8.12 -26.34
CA PHE A 348 2.72 7.88 -24.92
C PHE A 348 2.66 6.39 -24.62
N ILE A 349 1.84 5.65 -25.37
CA ILE A 349 1.64 4.21 -25.20
C ILE A 349 2.94 3.44 -25.42
N ALA A 350 3.72 3.79 -26.43
CA ALA A 350 5.01 3.15 -26.70
C ALA A 350 6.00 3.35 -25.54
N ARG A 351 6.06 4.58 -24.99
CA ARG A 351 6.90 4.91 -23.83
C ARG A 351 6.44 4.17 -22.58
N TYR A 352 5.17 4.24 -22.26
CA TYR A 352 4.58 3.51 -21.14
C TYR A 352 4.90 2.01 -21.23
N ARG A 353 4.63 1.39 -22.39
CA ARG A 353 4.89 -0.03 -22.64
C ARG A 353 6.37 -0.38 -22.48
N GLY A 354 7.27 0.46 -22.99
CA GLY A 354 8.71 0.23 -22.90
C GLY A 354 9.21 0.25 -21.45
N LEU A 355 8.84 1.27 -20.68
CA LEU A 355 9.22 1.42 -19.29
C LEU A 355 8.63 0.27 -18.42
N THR A 356 7.33 -0.03 -18.59
CA THR A 356 6.66 -1.09 -17.84
C THR A 356 7.23 -2.48 -18.15
N ASN A 357 7.48 -2.77 -19.43
CA ASN A 357 8.07 -4.05 -19.83
C ASN A 357 9.49 -4.23 -19.28
N ALA A 358 10.29 -3.16 -19.19
CA ALA A 358 11.62 -3.24 -18.59
C ALA A 358 11.56 -3.77 -17.14
N LEU A 359 10.53 -3.40 -16.39
CA LEU A 359 10.33 -3.85 -15.01
C LEU A 359 9.73 -5.26 -14.95
N LEU A 360 8.70 -5.55 -15.77
CA LEU A 360 8.06 -6.87 -15.82
C LEU A 360 9.03 -7.98 -16.26
N GLN A 361 9.92 -7.69 -17.20
CA GLN A 361 10.88 -8.67 -17.73
C GLN A 361 12.09 -8.89 -16.82
N HIS A 362 12.26 -8.08 -15.77
CA HIS A 362 13.39 -8.21 -14.87
C HIS A 362 13.15 -9.30 -13.80
N PRO A 363 14.00 -10.34 -13.69
CA PRO A 363 13.71 -11.53 -12.85
C PRO A 363 13.85 -11.29 -11.33
N TYR A 364 14.33 -10.12 -10.90
CA TYR A 364 14.61 -9.81 -9.49
C TYR A 364 13.92 -8.53 -9.00
N ILE A 365 13.13 -7.85 -9.84
CA ILE A 365 12.29 -6.71 -9.41
C ILE A 365 10.96 -7.27 -8.94
N MET A 366 10.54 -6.93 -7.73
CA MET A 366 9.32 -7.49 -7.10
C MET A 366 8.04 -6.75 -7.48
N GLY A 367 8.15 -5.57 -8.07
CA GLY A 367 6.99 -4.76 -8.40
C GLY A 367 7.34 -3.38 -8.90
N PHE A 368 6.31 -2.69 -9.34
CA PHE A 368 6.36 -1.29 -9.75
C PHE A 368 5.16 -0.50 -9.21
N CYS A 369 5.28 0.83 -9.19
CA CYS A 369 4.17 1.74 -8.98
C CYS A 369 4.24 2.86 -10.02
N TYR A 370 3.26 2.91 -10.93
CA TYR A 370 3.16 3.96 -11.95
C TYR A 370 2.62 5.26 -11.37
N THR A 371 3.23 6.38 -11.66
CA THR A 371 2.76 7.72 -11.30
C THR A 371 2.03 8.36 -12.47
N GLN A 372 0.66 8.47 -12.45
CA GLN A 372 -0.24 8.08 -11.40
C GLN A 372 -1.60 7.62 -11.95
N LEU A 373 -2.57 7.32 -11.07
CA LEU A 373 -3.88 6.82 -11.50
C LEU A 373 -4.68 7.88 -12.28
N TYR A 374 -4.88 9.04 -11.69
CA TYR A 374 -5.61 10.18 -12.29
C TYR A 374 -4.85 11.48 -12.04
N ASP A 375 -5.17 12.48 -12.82
CA ASP A 375 -4.61 13.83 -12.65
C ASP A 375 -4.99 14.41 -11.29
N VAL A 376 -4.10 15.20 -10.72
CA VAL A 376 -4.37 15.99 -9.52
C VAL A 376 -4.09 17.44 -9.83
N GLU A 377 -5.16 18.24 -10.01
CA GLU A 377 -5.06 19.65 -10.38
C GLU A 377 -4.16 19.87 -11.61
N GLN A 378 -3.01 20.56 -11.44
CA GLN A 378 -2.05 20.84 -12.51
C GLN A 378 -1.08 19.69 -12.81
N GLU A 379 -1.07 18.62 -12.04
CA GLU A 379 -0.29 17.42 -12.31
C GLU A 379 -1.05 16.51 -13.25
N THR A 380 -0.63 16.49 -14.53
CA THR A 380 -1.38 15.87 -15.63
C THR A 380 -0.68 14.62 -16.18
N ASN A 381 -0.27 13.73 -15.30
CA ASN A 381 0.41 12.46 -15.62
C ASN A 381 -0.42 11.20 -15.28
N GLY A 382 -1.69 11.40 -14.91
CA GLY A 382 -2.63 10.30 -14.69
C GLY A 382 -3.03 9.59 -15.98
N LEU A 383 -3.45 8.33 -15.87
CA LEU A 383 -4.11 7.58 -16.95
C LEU A 383 -5.58 8.01 -17.13
N TYR A 384 -6.15 8.56 -16.10
CA TYR A 384 -7.46 9.21 -16.07
C TYR A 384 -7.29 10.72 -15.82
N ASP A 385 -8.25 11.52 -16.26
CA ASP A 385 -8.28 12.93 -15.89
C ASP A 385 -8.72 13.15 -14.43
N TYR A 386 -8.74 14.40 -13.97
CA TYR A 386 -9.12 14.72 -12.59
C TYR A 386 -10.59 14.40 -12.27
N ASP A 387 -11.43 14.23 -13.29
CA ASP A 387 -12.84 13.80 -13.18
C ASP A 387 -13.01 12.29 -13.36
N ARG A 388 -11.91 11.51 -13.36
CA ARG A 388 -11.89 10.04 -13.54
C ARG A 388 -12.34 9.57 -14.92
N LYS A 389 -12.28 10.42 -15.94
CA LYS A 389 -12.52 10.00 -17.31
C LYS A 389 -11.24 9.41 -17.90
N PRO A 390 -11.33 8.30 -18.63
CA PRO A 390 -10.15 7.72 -19.25
C PRO A 390 -9.57 8.67 -20.31
N LYS A 391 -8.26 8.86 -20.28
CA LYS A 391 -7.56 9.64 -21.31
C LYS A 391 -7.21 8.81 -22.56
N PHE A 392 -7.31 7.49 -22.43
CA PHE A 392 -6.89 6.50 -23.44
C PHE A 392 -7.85 5.31 -23.47
N ASP A 393 -7.67 4.40 -24.42
CA ASP A 393 -8.26 3.08 -24.34
C ASP A 393 -7.59 2.25 -23.22
N MET A 394 -8.26 2.08 -22.09
CA MET A 394 -7.73 1.40 -20.91
C MET A 394 -7.41 -0.07 -21.13
N GLN A 395 -8.01 -0.72 -22.15
CA GLN A 395 -7.69 -2.09 -22.50
C GLN A 395 -6.21 -2.27 -22.88
N ILE A 396 -5.61 -1.26 -23.51
CA ILE A 396 -4.19 -1.24 -23.89
C ILE A 396 -3.30 -1.32 -22.63
N PHE A 397 -3.63 -0.53 -21.60
CA PHE A 397 -2.89 -0.53 -20.34
C PHE A 397 -3.10 -1.81 -19.55
N TYR A 398 -4.34 -2.33 -19.55
CA TYR A 398 -4.64 -3.61 -18.96
C TYR A 398 -3.75 -4.72 -19.54
N GLU A 399 -3.66 -4.83 -20.87
CA GLU A 399 -2.83 -5.83 -21.55
C GLU A 399 -1.33 -5.67 -21.23
N ILE A 400 -0.83 -4.44 -21.13
CA ILE A 400 0.56 -4.18 -20.78
C ILE A 400 0.82 -4.62 -19.32
N ASN A 401 -0.03 -4.18 -18.40
CA ASN A 401 0.16 -4.40 -16.96
C ASN A 401 -0.05 -5.87 -16.57
N GLN A 402 -0.96 -6.58 -17.24
CA GLN A 402 -1.26 -7.99 -16.98
C GLN A 402 -0.28 -8.97 -17.65
N ALA A 403 0.72 -8.46 -18.39
CA ALA A 403 1.77 -9.34 -18.91
C ALA A 403 2.51 -10.04 -17.75
N THR A 404 2.88 -11.31 -17.96
CA THR A 404 3.56 -12.13 -16.96
C THR A 404 4.90 -11.49 -16.56
N ALA A 405 5.12 -11.29 -15.28
CA ALA A 405 6.38 -10.82 -14.77
C ALA A 405 7.40 -11.97 -14.65
N ALA A 406 8.64 -11.71 -15.03
CA ALA A 406 9.70 -12.74 -15.03
C ALA A 406 9.96 -13.33 -13.62
N ILE A 407 9.74 -12.57 -12.56
CA ILE A 407 9.89 -13.03 -11.17
C ILE A 407 8.77 -14.01 -10.75
N GLU A 408 7.62 -14.00 -11.42
CA GLU A 408 6.48 -14.89 -11.17
C GLU A 408 6.65 -16.25 -11.89
N GLU A 409 7.58 -16.35 -12.84
CA GLU A 409 7.82 -17.60 -13.55
C GLU A 409 8.48 -18.64 -12.64
N ASP A 410 7.82 -19.77 -12.45
CA ASP A 410 8.39 -20.93 -11.75
C ASP A 410 9.54 -21.56 -12.53
N ALA A 411 10.47 -22.21 -11.80
CA ALA A 411 11.60 -22.91 -12.44
C ALA A 411 11.16 -23.97 -13.49
N GLU A 412 9.97 -24.54 -13.34
CA GLU A 412 9.39 -25.49 -14.29
C GLU A 412 8.94 -24.85 -15.61
N SER A 413 8.44 -23.60 -15.57
CA SER A 413 8.05 -22.90 -16.79
C SER A 413 9.26 -22.43 -17.61
N LYS A 414 10.40 -22.15 -16.96
CA LYS A 414 11.68 -21.84 -17.62
C LYS A 414 12.27 -23.05 -18.36
N SER A 415 12.09 -24.26 -17.86
CA SER A 415 12.61 -25.47 -18.51
C SER A 415 11.84 -25.87 -19.75
N LYS A 416 10.64 -25.39 -19.99
CA LYS A 416 9.80 -25.66 -21.15
C LYS A 416 10.01 -24.70 -22.33
N ARG A 417 10.76 -23.59 -22.12
CA ARG A 417 11.09 -22.60 -23.15
C ARG A 417 12.51 -22.73 -23.72
N ASN A 418 13.38 -23.58 -23.12
CA ASN A 418 14.67 -23.99 -23.61
C ASN A 418 14.59 -25.39 -24.24
#